data_0b249e2accbaeb9ae43d8d35815e8847
#
_entry.id   0b249e2accbaeb9ae43d8d35815e8847
#
_cell.length_a   1.000
_cell.length_b   1.000
_cell.length_c   1.000
_cell.angle_alpha   90.00
_cell.angle_beta   90.00
_cell.angle_gamma   90.00
#
_symmetry.space_group_name_H-M   'P 1'
#
loop_
_entity.id
_entity.type
_entity.pdbx_description
1 polymer ?
#
loop_
_entity_poly.entity_id
_entity_poly.type
_entity_poly.pdbx_seq_one_letter_code
_entity_poly.pdbx_strand_id
1 'polypeptide(L)'
;MFSRSHTLAQTDPALWAAIRSENSRQEAHIELIASENYTSPAVLEAQGSQLTNKYAEGYPGKRYYGGCEYVDVAEQLALDRLKELFGAEAANVQPHCGASANEAVFLAFLKPGDTILGMSLAEGGHLTHGMPLNMSGKWFHVVPYGLNAKEEIDYDAMERLAHEHRPKLIIAGASAYSLHIDFERFAKVAKAVGAIFLVDMAHYAGLIAAGVYPNPVPHADIVTSTTHKSLRGPRGGVILMKAEHEKAINSAIFPGLQGGPLMHVIAAKAVAFLEALKPEFKVYQQQVLDNADALAKTLVQRGLRIVSGKTQSHVMLVDLQAKKITGKEAERVLGLAHITVNKNAIPNDPEKPFVTSGIRLGSPAMTTRGFKIPESQQVGNWIADVLENPTDTATIDRVRAEVGVLTGRFPVYGA
;
A
#
# COMPACT_ATOMS: atom_id res chain seq x y z
N MET A 1 39.33 8.39 -3.20
CA MET A 1 39.03 7.69 -1.91
C MET A 1 37.95 8.46 -1.20
N PHE A 2 36.90 7.83 -0.66
CA PHE A 2 35.84 8.56 0.07
C PHE A 2 36.37 9.11 1.41
N SER A 3 35.85 10.27 1.84
CA SER A 3 36.12 10.83 3.16
C SER A 3 35.29 10.14 4.24
N ARG A 4 35.93 9.76 5.34
CA ARG A 4 35.23 9.14 6.49
C ARG A 4 34.48 10.16 7.36
N SER A 5 34.78 11.44 7.21
CA SER A 5 34.23 12.52 8.02
C SER A 5 33.22 13.43 7.30
N HIS A 6 33.11 13.30 5.98
CA HIS A 6 32.19 14.12 5.22
C HIS A 6 30.74 13.63 5.39
N THR A 7 29.88 14.54 5.73
CA THR A 7 28.43 14.34 5.70
C THR A 7 27.89 14.43 4.28
N LEU A 8 26.63 14.04 4.09
CA LEU A 8 25.96 14.20 2.80
C LEU A 8 25.96 15.69 2.37
N ALA A 9 25.71 16.59 3.30
CA ALA A 9 25.72 18.04 3.01
C ALA A 9 27.06 18.55 2.47
N GLN A 10 28.17 17.95 2.89
CA GLN A 10 29.51 18.28 2.41
C GLN A 10 29.88 17.56 1.10
N THR A 11 29.34 16.36 0.90
CA THR A 11 29.64 15.52 -0.27
C THR A 11 28.81 15.91 -1.48
N ASP A 12 27.50 16.14 -1.27
CA ASP A 12 26.55 16.52 -2.31
C ASP A 12 25.54 17.54 -1.74
N PRO A 13 25.90 18.83 -1.75
CA PRO A 13 25.00 19.88 -1.24
C PRO A 13 23.68 19.98 -2.00
N ALA A 14 23.67 19.67 -3.30
CA ALA A 14 22.44 19.74 -4.11
C ALA A 14 21.43 18.66 -3.71
N LEU A 15 21.89 17.42 -3.54
CA LEU A 15 21.06 16.34 -3.06
C LEU A 15 20.60 16.58 -1.62
N TRP A 16 21.48 17.09 -0.77
CA TRP A 16 21.13 17.47 0.60
C TRP A 16 20.04 18.53 0.66
N ALA A 17 20.12 19.55 -0.21
CA ALA A 17 19.08 20.58 -0.32
C ALA A 17 17.72 19.98 -0.75
N ALA A 18 17.71 19.05 -1.72
CA ALA A 18 16.50 18.37 -2.17
C ALA A 18 15.86 17.54 -1.04
N ILE A 19 16.66 16.77 -0.28
CA ILE A 19 16.17 15.99 0.87
C ILE A 19 15.58 16.92 1.94
N ARG A 20 16.25 18.02 2.25
CA ARG A 20 15.73 19.00 3.21
C ARG A 20 14.42 19.62 2.75
N SER A 21 14.29 19.94 1.47
CA SER A 21 13.05 20.47 0.91
C SER A 21 11.92 19.47 1.01
N GLU A 22 12.17 18.18 0.74
CA GLU A 22 11.17 17.14 0.91
C GLU A 22 10.78 16.92 2.38
N ASN A 23 11.75 16.94 3.30
CA ASN A 23 11.46 16.88 4.74
C ASN A 23 10.54 18.05 5.16
N SER A 24 10.84 19.27 4.70
CA SER A 24 10.01 20.44 4.98
C SER A 24 8.61 20.31 4.38
N ARG A 25 8.50 19.75 3.16
CA ARG A 25 7.19 19.47 2.53
C ARG A 25 6.38 18.48 3.36
N GLN A 26 6.98 17.38 3.79
CA GLN A 26 6.29 16.37 4.61
C GLN A 26 5.79 16.93 5.94
N GLU A 27 6.55 17.82 6.57
CA GLU A 27 6.11 18.52 7.79
C GLU A 27 4.96 19.51 7.51
N ALA A 28 5.04 20.27 6.41
CA ALA A 28 4.08 21.35 6.11
C ALA A 28 2.78 20.88 5.48
N HIS A 29 2.75 19.71 4.83
CA HIS A 29 1.59 19.20 4.11
C HIS A 29 0.82 18.14 4.92
N ILE A 30 -0.48 18.06 4.67
CA ILE A 30 -1.30 16.93 5.11
C ILE A 30 -1.26 15.88 4.00
N GLU A 31 -0.67 14.71 4.31
CA GLU A 31 -0.57 13.60 3.37
C GLU A 31 -1.80 12.70 3.45
N LEU A 32 -2.53 12.60 2.33
CA LEU A 32 -3.73 11.77 2.19
C LEU A 32 -3.61 10.73 1.05
N ILE A 33 -2.43 10.57 0.44
CA ILE A 33 -2.24 9.46 -0.49
C ILE A 33 -2.34 8.14 0.30
N ALA A 34 -3.34 7.32 -0.01
CA ALA A 34 -3.69 6.13 0.77
C ALA A 34 -2.57 5.07 0.85
N SER A 35 -1.58 5.13 -0.05
CA SER A 35 -0.42 4.24 -0.11
C SER A 35 0.83 4.83 0.54
N GLU A 36 0.73 5.97 1.23
CA GLU A 36 1.85 6.61 1.92
C GLU A 36 1.68 6.60 3.44
N ASN A 37 2.81 6.63 4.13
CA ASN A 37 2.89 6.69 5.58
C ASN A 37 4.26 7.20 6.01
N TYR A 38 4.41 7.54 7.28
CA TYR A 38 5.67 7.95 7.88
C TYR A 38 6.23 6.80 8.73
N THR A 39 7.46 6.36 8.43
CA THR A 39 8.13 5.31 9.21
C THR A 39 8.69 5.89 10.51
N SER A 40 8.94 5.03 11.51
CA SER A 40 9.61 5.46 12.73
C SER A 40 11.08 5.81 12.50
N PRO A 41 11.68 6.66 13.36
CA PRO A 41 13.13 6.91 13.34
C PRO A 41 13.96 5.62 13.41
N ALA A 42 13.53 4.61 14.18
CA ALA A 42 14.23 3.33 14.29
C ALA A 42 14.24 2.55 12.96
N VAL A 43 13.16 2.62 12.18
CA VAL A 43 13.11 2.05 10.82
C VAL A 43 14.09 2.77 9.90
N LEU A 44 14.16 4.11 9.96
CA LEU A 44 15.11 4.92 9.17
C LEU A 44 16.55 4.64 9.56
N GLU A 45 16.85 4.49 10.85
CA GLU A 45 18.18 4.13 11.36
C GLU A 45 18.63 2.76 10.85
N ALA A 46 17.77 1.74 10.92
CA ALA A 46 18.06 0.41 10.40
C ALA A 46 18.32 0.43 8.89
N GLN A 47 17.54 1.21 8.14
CA GLN A 47 17.70 1.36 6.70
C GLN A 47 19.00 2.08 6.31
N GLY A 48 19.48 3.03 7.11
CA GLY A 48 20.76 3.71 6.91
C GLY A 48 21.97 2.97 7.45
N SER A 49 21.82 1.71 7.90
CA SER A 49 22.87 0.94 8.54
C SER A 49 23.91 0.36 7.56
N GLN A 50 25.04 -0.07 8.10
CA GLN A 50 26.15 -0.71 7.36
C GLN A 50 25.76 -2.08 6.76
N LEU A 51 24.58 -2.62 7.07
CA LEU A 51 24.08 -3.86 6.47
C LEU A 51 23.91 -3.74 4.94
N THR A 52 23.81 -2.52 4.39
CA THR A 52 23.84 -2.27 2.95
C THR A 52 25.10 -2.77 2.26
N ASN A 53 26.23 -2.93 2.99
CA ASN A 53 27.51 -3.36 2.43
C ASN A 53 27.58 -4.88 2.22
N LYS A 54 26.66 -5.67 2.84
CA LYS A 54 26.76 -7.12 2.86
C LYS A 54 26.03 -7.79 1.72
N TYR A 55 26.75 -8.59 0.95
CA TYR A 55 26.18 -9.45 -0.08
C TYR A 55 25.75 -10.81 0.54
N ALA A 56 24.46 -11.15 0.46
CA ALA A 56 23.89 -12.28 1.20
C ALA A 56 22.92 -13.13 0.36
N GLU A 57 23.33 -13.49 -0.88
CA GLU A 57 22.54 -14.42 -1.72
C GLU A 57 22.29 -15.75 -1.00
N GLY A 58 21.09 -16.30 -1.21
CA GLY A 58 20.59 -17.46 -0.50
C GLY A 58 19.69 -17.06 0.69
N TYR A 59 19.65 -17.90 1.70
CA TYR A 59 18.75 -17.77 2.86
C TYR A 59 19.51 -17.99 4.17
N PRO A 60 18.97 -17.62 5.34
CA PRO A 60 19.63 -17.84 6.63
C PRO A 60 20.16 -19.27 6.78
N GLY A 61 21.44 -19.41 7.15
CA GLY A 61 22.13 -20.69 7.28
C GLY A 61 22.49 -21.39 5.95
N LYS A 62 22.08 -20.84 4.81
CA LYS A 62 22.30 -21.40 3.45
C LYS A 62 22.70 -20.29 2.47
N ARG A 63 23.73 -19.51 2.82
CA ARG A 63 24.24 -18.42 1.99
C ARG A 63 25.31 -18.91 1.00
N TYR A 64 25.42 -18.20 -0.11
CA TYR A 64 26.48 -18.44 -1.09
C TYR A 64 27.78 -17.71 -0.75
N TYR A 65 27.76 -16.81 0.25
CA TYR A 65 28.91 -15.99 0.67
C TYR A 65 29.19 -16.17 2.16
N GLY A 66 30.45 -16.04 2.56
CA GLY A 66 30.87 -16.01 3.97
C GLY A 66 30.53 -14.69 4.66
N GLY A 67 30.63 -14.66 5.99
CA GLY A 67 30.41 -13.47 6.81
C GLY A 67 28.95 -13.05 6.92
N CYS A 68 28.02 -14.00 6.88
CA CYS A 68 26.57 -13.74 6.91
C CYS A 68 25.92 -13.99 8.28
N GLU A 69 26.70 -14.36 9.30
CA GLU A 69 26.20 -14.74 10.62
C GLU A 69 25.29 -13.68 11.27
N TYR A 70 25.57 -12.40 11.08
CA TYR A 70 24.74 -11.31 11.66
C TYR A 70 23.58 -10.88 10.76
N VAL A 71 23.74 -10.92 9.44
CA VAL A 71 22.63 -10.65 8.53
C VAL A 71 21.59 -11.78 8.56
N ASP A 72 22.02 -13.02 8.85
CA ASP A 72 21.13 -14.15 9.10
C ASP A 72 20.22 -13.89 10.32
N VAL A 73 20.76 -13.30 11.39
CA VAL A 73 19.97 -12.89 12.55
C VAL A 73 18.92 -11.85 12.15
N ALA A 74 19.31 -10.84 11.36
CA ALA A 74 18.39 -9.79 10.93
C ALA A 74 17.24 -10.34 10.06
N GLU A 75 17.57 -11.23 9.12
CA GLU A 75 16.54 -11.86 8.26
C GLU A 75 15.65 -12.83 9.04
N GLN A 76 16.24 -13.62 9.95
CA GLN A 76 15.47 -14.54 10.79
C GLN A 76 14.47 -13.79 11.69
N LEU A 77 14.90 -12.68 12.31
CA LEU A 77 14.00 -11.81 13.10
C LEU A 77 12.84 -11.26 12.25
N ALA A 78 13.12 -10.85 11.01
CA ALA A 78 12.08 -10.39 10.11
C ALA A 78 11.08 -11.51 9.75
N LEU A 79 11.57 -12.71 9.45
CA LEU A 79 10.75 -13.88 9.13
C LEU A 79 9.86 -14.29 10.32
N ASP A 80 10.43 -14.40 11.51
CA ASP A 80 9.70 -14.86 12.69
C ASP A 80 8.62 -13.86 13.10
N ARG A 81 8.95 -12.57 13.14
CA ARG A 81 8.00 -11.49 13.45
C ARG A 81 6.88 -11.38 12.41
N LEU A 82 7.20 -11.56 11.13
CA LEU A 82 6.20 -11.53 10.07
C LEU A 82 5.23 -12.69 10.18
N LYS A 83 5.72 -13.91 10.44
CA LYS A 83 4.88 -15.10 10.67
C LYS A 83 3.98 -14.92 11.91
N GLU A 84 4.54 -14.44 13.00
CA GLU A 84 3.80 -14.16 14.23
C GLU A 84 2.69 -13.13 13.99
N LEU A 85 3.02 -12.02 13.29
CA LEU A 85 2.12 -10.90 13.06
C LEU A 85 0.84 -11.29 12.29
N PHE A 86 0.93 -12.22 11.36
CA PHE A 86 -0.17 -12.62 10.49
C PHE A 86 -0.67 -14.05 10.72
N GLY A 87 -0.01 -14.84 11.55
CA GLY A 87 -0.33 -16.24 11.77
C GLY A 87 -0.02 -17.15 10.57
N ALA A 88 1.06 -16.85 9.83
CA ALA A 88 1.43 -17.60 8.63
C ALA A 88 2.37 -18.77 8.94
N GLU A 89 2.26 -19.86 8.17
CA GLU A 89 3.12 -21.03 8.30
C GLU A 89 4.56 -20.78 7.82
N ALA A 90 4.69 -20.09 6.68
CA ALA A 90 5.95 -19.74 6.06
C ALA A 90 5.95 -18.31 5.51
N ALA A 91 7.14 -17.71 5.34
CA ALA A 91 7.29 -16.35 4.87
C ALA A 91 8.57 -16.16 4.06
N ASN A 92 8.58 -15.13 3.20
CA ASN A 92 9.77 -14.62 2.54
C ASN A 92 9.80 -13.09 2.65
N VAL A 93 10.92 -12.52 3.13
CA VAL A 93 11.08 -11.09 3.37
C VAL A 93 12.03 -10.42 2.37
N GLN A 94 12.50 -11.15 1.37
CA GLN A 94 13.48 -10.67 0.39
C GLN A 94 12.89 -9.86 -0.78
N PRO A 95 11.59 -9.91 -1.14
CA PRO A 95 11.08 -9.10 -2.24
C PRO A 95 11.43 -7.61 -2.07
N HIS A 96 11.97 -6.99 -3.15
CA HIS A 96 12.37 -5.59 -3.14
C HIS A 96 11.17 -4.64 -3.10
N CYS A 97 10.02 -5.07 -3.64
CA CYS A 97 8.76 -4.33 -3.62
C CYS A 97 7.56 -5.29 -3.75
N GLY A 98 6.33 -4.75 -3.66
CA GLY A 98 5.12 -5.55 -3.85
C GLY A 98 5.00 -6.15 -5.25
N ALA A 99 5.46 -5.44 -6.29
CA ALA A 99 5.47 -5.98 -7.65
C ALA A 99 6.36 -7.22 -7.74
N SER A 100 7.60 -7.16 -7.21
CA SER A 100 8.50 -8.33 -7.17
C SER A 100 7.94 -9.49 -6.35
N ALA A 101 7.17 -9.22 -5.30
CA ALA A 101 6.47 -10.25 -4.54
C ALA A 101 5.42 -10.96 -5.40
N ASN A 102 4.59 -10.22 -6.13
CA ASN A 102 3.60 -10.79 -7.04
C ASN A 102 4.26 -11.54 -8.22
N GLU A 103 5.32 -10.97 -8.81
CA GLU A 103 6.08 -11.59 -9.90
C GLU A 103 6.71 -12.92 -9.49
N ALA A 104 7.19 -13.03 -8.25
CA ALA A 104 7.72 -14.29 -7.72
C ALA A 104 6.62 -15.37 -7.63
N VAL A 105 5.40 -15.00 -7.24
CA VAL A 105 4.26 -15.93 -7.26
C VAL A 105 3.94 -16.37 -8.69
N PHE A 106 3.93 -15.42 -9.62
CA PHE A 106 3.70 -15.75 -11.03
C PHE A 106 4.78 -16.67 -11.57
N LEU A 107 6.05 -16.40 -11.30
CA LEU A 107 7.16 -17.24 -11.74
C LEU A 107 7.10 -18.65 -11.12
N ALA A 108 6.65 -18.77 -9.89
CA ALA A 108 6.56 -20.06 -9.20
C ALA A 108 5.46 -20.98 -9.74
N PHE A 109 4.31 -20.42 -10.18
CA PHE A 109 3.10 -21.18 -10.44
C PHE A 109 2.53 -21.05 -11.85
N LEU A 110 3.00 -20.10 -12.64
CA LEU A 110 2.45 -19.79 -13.96
C LEU A 110 3.50 -19.93 -15.07
N LYS A 111 2.99 -20.12 -16.28
CA LYS A 111 3.76 -20.03 -17.54
C LYS A 111 3.17 -18.90 -18.39
N PRO A 112 3.94 -18.27 -19.28
CA PRO A 112 3.41 -17.34 -20.25
C PRO A 112 2.23 -17.95 -21.02
N GLY A 113 1.12 -17.22 -21.13
CA GLY A 113 -0.13 -17.67 -21.73
C GLY A 113 -1.13 -18.31 -20.76
N ASP A 114 -0.76 -18.61 -19.52
CA ASP A 114 -1.72 -19.07 -18.52
C ASP A 114 -2.76 -18.00 -18.22
N THR A 115 -3.97 -18.42 -17.87
CA THR A 115 -5.07 -17.52 -17.51
C THR A 115 -5.00 -17.12 -16.05
N ILE A 116 -5.11 -15.81 -15.78
CA ILE A 116 -5.27 -15.24 -14.44
C ILE A 116 -6.59 -14.47 -14.34
N LEU A 117 -7.22 -14.53 -13.16
CA LEU A 117 -8.41 -13.74 -12.83
C LEU A 117 -8.04 -12.71 -11.77
N GLY A 118 -8.17 -11.43 -12.09
CA GLY A 118 -7.80 -10.31 -11.19
C GLY A 118 -8.77 -9.15 -11.29
N MET A 119 -8.76 -8.28 -10.29
CA MET A 119 -9.62 -7.09 -10.28
C MET A 119 -9.18 -6.10 -11.37
N SER A 120 -10.15 -5.57 -12.12
CA SER A 120 -9.94 -4.53 -13.13
C SER A 120 -9.23 -3.31 -12.51
N LEU A 121 -8.22 -2.78 -13.19
CA LEU A 121 -7.53 -1.55 -12.76
C LEU A 121 -8.50 -0.36 -12.68
N ALA A 122 -9.43 -0.25 -13.62
CA ALA A 122 -10.43 0.82 -13.67
C ALA A 122 -11.40 0.79 -12.49
N GLU A 123 -11.52 -0.37 -11.82
CA GLU A 123 -12.44 -0.58 -10.70
C GLU A 123 -11.72 -0.79 -9.35
N GLY A 124 -10.43 -0.46 -9.31
CA GLY A 124 -9.65 -0.44 -8.07
C GLY A 124 -8.55 -1.49 -7.94
N GLY A 125 -8.32 -2.33 -8.96
CA GLY A 125 -7.23 -3.30 -8.96
C GLY A 125 -5.84 -2.65 -8.94
N HIS A 126 -4.79 -3.49 -8.83
CA HIS A 126 -3.40 -3.03 -8.90
C HIS A 126 -2.82 -3.30 -10.30
N LEU A 127 -1.77 -2.55 -10.69
CA LEU A 127 -1.07 -2.73 -11.97
C LEU A 127 -0.66 -4.19 -12.23
N THR A 128 -0.16 -4.88 -11.19
CA THR A 128 0.30 -6.26 -11.29
C THR A 128 -0.82 -7.30 -11.31
N HIS A 129 -2.09 -6.88 -11.29
CA HIS A 129 -3.24 -7.78 -11.39
C HIS A 129 -3.73 -7.96 -12.83
N GLY A 130 -2.88 -7.67 -13.83
CA GLY A 130 -3.19 -7.91 -15.23
C GLY A 130 -3.32 -6.66 -16.10
N MET A 131 -2.84 -5.49 -15.63
CA MET A 131 -2.85 -4.27 -16.47
C MET A 131 -2.02 -4.49 -17.75
N PRO A 132 -2.54 -4.13 -18.95
CA PRO A 132 -1.93 -4.50 -20.24
C PRO A 132 -0.47 -4.07 -20.44
N LEU A 133 -0.04 -2.97 -19.84
CA LEU A 133 1.35 -2.50 -19.94
C LEU A 133 2.27 -3.12 -18.89
N ASN A 134 1.70 -3.75 -17.85
CA ASN A 134 2.47 -4.46 -16.83
C ASN A 134 2.89 -5.85 -17.36
N MET A 135 3.93 -6.43 -16.75
CA MET A 135 4.37 -7.79 -17.06
C MET A 135 3.22 -8.80 -17.00
N SER A 136 2.37 -8.69 -15.97
CA SER A 136 1.23 -9.59 -15.80
C SER A 136 0.24 -9.54 -16.96
N GLY A 137 -0.04 -8.35 -17.50
CA GLY A 137 -0.91 -8.20 -18.68
C GLY A 137 -0.24 -8.56 -20.01
N LYS A 138 1.11 -8.59 -20.06
CA LYS A 138 1.86 -8.98 -21.27
C LYS A 138 2.09 -10.48 -21.38
N TRP A 139 2.21 -11.16 -20.25
CA TRP A 139 2.59 -12.58 -20.23
C TRP A 139 1.40 -13.52 -20.06
N PHE A 140 0.29 -13.05 -19.46
CA PHE A 140 -0.84 -13.89 -19.12
C PHE A 140 -2.10 -13.51 -19.90
N HIS A 141 -2.98 -14.48 -20.06
CA HIS A 141 -4.35 -14.22 -20.49
C HIS A 141 -5.15 -13.71 -19.28
N VAL A 142 -5.49 -12.42 -19.29
CA VAL A 142 -6.13 -11.76 -18.15
C VAL A 142 -7.64 -11.75 -18.31
N VAL A 143 -8.35 -12.28 -17.33
CA VAL A 143 -9.80 -12.16 -17.19
C VAL A 143 -10.07 -11.21 -16.03
N PRO A 144 -10.59 -9.98 -16.28
CA PRO A 144 -10.89 -9.05 -15.21
C PRO A 144 -12.25 -9.34 -14.57
N TYR A 145 -12.32 -9.28 -13.24
CA TYR A 145 -13.58 -9.10 -12.53
C TYR A 145 -13.70 -7.65 -12.03
N GLY A 146 -14.93 -7.24 -11.73
CA GLY A 146 -15.22 -5.84 -11.39
C GLY A 146 -16.21 -5.68 -10.25
N LEU A 147 -16.88 -4.55 -10.26
CA LEU A 147 -17.87 -4.14 -9.27
C LEU A 147 -19.30 -4.32 -9.81
N ASN A 148 -20.24 -4.56 -8.90
CA ASN A 148 -21.67 -4.57 -9.20
C ASN A 148 -22.25 -3.15 -9.20
N ALA A 149 -23.55 -3.02 -9.46
CA ALA A 149 -24.25 -1.73 -9.49
C ALA A 149 -24.26 -0.97 -8.14
N LYS A 150 -23.89 -1.63 -7.03
CA LYS A 150 -23.71 -1.01 -5.72
C LYS A 150 -22.25 -0.61 -5.45
N GLU A 151 -21.39 -0.73 -6.45
CA GLU A 151 -19.95 -0.48 -6.35
C GLU A 151 -19.26 -1.40 -5.33
N GLU A 152 -19.78 -2.60 -5.13
CA GLU A 152 -19.20 -3.69 -4.35
C GLU A 152 -18.58 -4.71 -5.31
N ILE A 153 -17.59 -5.49 -4.89
CA ILE A 153 -17.03 -6.58 -5.70
C ILE A 153 -18.19 -7.49 -6.16
N ASP A 154 -18.30 -7.69 -7.47
CA ASP A 154 -19.29 -8.62 -8.05
C ASP A 154 -18.80 -10.07 -7.90
N TYR A 155 -19.04 -10.63 -6.73
CA TYR A 155 -18.64 -12.00 -6.41
C TYR A 155 -19.33 -13.04 -7.31
N ASP A 156 -20.58 -12.78 -7.74
CA ASP A 156 -21.31 -13.73 -8.62
C ASP A 156 -20.71 -13.70 -10.02
N ALA A 157 -20.35 -12.53 -10.54
CA ALA A 157 -19.63 -12.42 -11.81
C ALA A 157 -18.22 -13.03 -11.71
N MET A 158 -17.50 -12.79 -10.63
CA MET A 158 -16.18 -13.37 -10.39
C MET A 158 -16.23 -14.90 -10.40
N GLU A 159 -17.19 -15.51 -9.70
CA GLU A 159 -17.39 -16.96 -9.67
C GLU A 159 -17.73 -17.51 -11.04
N ARG A 160 -18.66 -16.89 -11.77
CA ARG A 160 -19.02 -17.28 -13.15
C ARG A 160 -17.81 -17.25 -14.08
N LEU A 161 -17.03 -16.16 -14.05
CA LEU A 161 -15.81 -16.00 -14.86
C LEU A 161 -14.76 -17.06 -14.50
N ALA A 162 -14.59 -17.39 -13.22
CA ALA A 162 -13.68 -18.44 -12.79
C ALA A 162 -14.09 -19.82 -13.34
N HIS A 163 -15.35 -20.14 -13.31
CA HIS A 163 -15.85 -21.41 -13.87
C HIS A 163 -15.75 -21.47 -15.40
N GLU A 164 -15.97 -20.35 -16.08
CA GLU A 164 -15.92 -20.26 -17.55
C GLU A 164 -14.48 -20.35 -18.06
N HIS A 165 -13.56 -19.58 -17.46
CA HIS A 165 -12.20 -19.43 -17.98
C HIS A 165 -11.16 -20.34 -17.31
N ARG A 166 -11.51 -21.01 -16.20
CA ARG A 166 -10.62 -21.94 -15.48
C ARG A 166 -9.22 -21.37 -15.25
N PRO A 167 -9.08 -20.19 -14.60
CA PRO A 167 -7.78 -19.58 -14.40
C PRO A 167 -6.85 -20.47 -13.57
N LYS A 168 -5.54 -20.36 -13.79
CA LYS A 168 -4.51 -21.01 -12.98
C LYS A 168 -4.31 -20.28 -11.64
N LEU A 169 -4.63 -18.99 -11.62
CA LEU A 169 -4.45 -18.14 -10.45
C LEU A 169 -5.60 -17.13 -10.36
N ILE A 170 -6.16 -16.99 -9.17
CA ILE A 170 -7.14 -15.94 -8.82
C ILE A 170 -6.49 -14.98 -7.85
N ILE A 171 -6.57 -13.68 -8.16
CA ILE A 171 -5.98 -12.60 -7.35
C ILE A 171 -7.11 -11.82 -6.69
N ALA A 172 -7.15 -11.79 -5.36
CA ALA A 172 -7.93 -10.83 -4.59
C ALA A 172 -7.02 -9.73 -4.01
N GLY A 173 -7.61 -8.56 -3.77
CA GLY A 173 -6.89 -7.38 -3.29
C GLY A 173 -7.11 -6.18 -4.20
N ALA A 174 -6.95 -4.99 -3.65
CA ALA A 174 -7.23 -3.77 -4.38
C ALA A 174 -6.37 -2.60 -3.90
N SER A 175 -6.19 -1.62 -4.78
CA SER A 175 -5.49 -0.35 -4.48
C SER A 175 -6.44 0.78 -4.14
N ALA A 176 -7.72 0.65 -4.51
CA ALA A 176 -8.71 1.72 -4.41
C ALA A 176 -10.13 1.21 -4.09
N TYR A 177 -10.23 0.17 -3.28
CA TYR A 177 -11.50 -0.39 -2.82
C TYR A 177 -11.71 -0.13 -1.35
N SER A 178 -12.86 0.45 -0.99
CA SER A 178 -13.11 0.98 0.36
C SER A 178 -13.68 -0.04 1.34
N LEU A 179 -14.31 -1.11 0.84
CA LEU A 179 -15.08 -2.05 1.66
C LEU A 179 -14.26 -3.28 2.07
N HIS A 180 -14.83 -4.11 2.92
CA HIS A 180 -14.26 -5.42 3.26
C HIS A 180 -14.28 -6.35 2.04
N ILE A 181 -13.25 -7.19 1.93
CA ILE A 181 -13.15 -8.24 0.92
C ILE A 181 -13.47 -9.59 1.59
N ASP A 182 -14.39 -10.35 1.00
CA ASP A 182 -14.72 -11.69 1.45
C ASP A 182 -13.71 -12.71 0.86
N PHE A 183 -12.60 -12.89 1.58
CA PHE A 183 -11.54 -13.80 1.19
C PHE A 183 -11.99 -15.27 1.22
N GLU A 184 -12.93 -15.63 2.10
CA GLU A 184 -13.46 -17.00 2.18
C GLU A 184 -14.22 -17.37 0.90
N ARG A 185 -15.03 -16.45 0.34
CA ARG A 185 -15.73 -16.66 -0.91
C ARG A 185 -14.79 -16.85 -2.08
N PHE A 186 -13.73 -16.00 -2.18
CA PHE A 186 -12.67 -16.19 -3.18
C PHE A 186 -11.99 -17.55 -3.06
N ALA A 187 -11.64 -17.97 -1.84
CA ALA A 187 -11.00 -19.28 -1.59
C ALA A 187 -11.88 -20.46 -2.04
N LYS A 188 -13.18 -20.42 -1.77
CA LYS A 188 -14.14 -21.44 -2.22
C LYS A 188 -14.16 -21.54 -3.74
N VAL A 189 -14.20 -20.42 -4.44
CA VAL A 189 -14.20 -20.37 -5.90
C VAL A 189 -12.86 -20.89 -6.46
N ALA A 190 -11.73 -20.43 -5.93
CA ALA A 190 -10.41 -20.89 -6.35
C ALA A 190 -10.26 -22.41 -6.21
N LYS A 191 -10.68 -22.95 -5.07
CA LYS A 191 -10.69 -24.41 -4.82
C LYS A 191 -11.58 -25.15 -5.82
N ALA A 192 -12.77 -24.63 -6.12
CA ALA A 192 -13.72 -25.27 -7.04
C ALA A 192 -13.20 -25.37 -8.48
N VAL A 193 -12.36 -24.42 -8.91
CA VAL A 193 -11.77 -24.41 -10.26
C VAL A 193 -10.33 -24.93 -10.30
N GLY A 194 -9.72 -25.28 -9.16
CA GLY A 194 -8.35 -25.77 -9.05
C GLY A 194 -7.28 -24.69 -9.28
N ALA A 195 -7.59 -23.44 -8.97
CA ALA A 195 -6.68 -22.31 -9.09
C ALA A 195 -5.90 -22.06 -7.79
N ILE A 196 -4.67 -21.55 -7.90
CA ILE A 196 -3.95 -20.95 -6.77
C ILE A 196 -4.68 -19.67 -6.35
N PHE A 197 -4.92 -19.51 -5.06
CA PHE A 197 -5.51 -18.29 -4.52
C PHE A 197 -4.43 -17.36 -3.93
N LEU A 198 -4.18 -16.26 -4.63
CA LEU A 198 -3.28 -15.19 -4.23
C LEU A 198 -4.09 -14.02 -3.64
N VAL A 199 -3.69 -13.52 -2.48
CA VAL A 199 -4.20 -12.25 -1.97
C VAL A 199 -3.08 -11.23 -1.90
N ASP A 200 -3.23 -10.12 -2.62
CA ASP A 200 -2.40 -8.92 -2.45
C ASP A 200 -3.05 -8.02 -1.40
N MET A 201 -2.57 -8.14 -0.15
CA MET A 201 -3.10 -7.37 0.97
C MET A 201 -2.38 -6.03 1.19
N ALA A 202 -1.56 -5.58 0.26
CA ALA A 202 -0.62 -4.47 0.45
C ALA A 202 -1.28 -3.20 1.05
N HIS A 203 -2.47 -2.82 0.61
CA HIS A 203 -3.17 -1.67 1.15
C HIS A 203 -3.67 -1.90 2.58
N TYR A 204 -4.15 -3.09 2.87
CA TYR A 204 -4.84 -3.42 4.13
C TYR A 204 -3.93 -4.06 5.18
N ALA A 205 -2.66 -4.32 4.87
CA ALA A 205 -1.76 -5.11 5.70
C ALA A 205 -1.66 -4.63 7.15
N GLY A 206 -1.61 -3.32 7.38
CA GLY A 206 -1.59 -2.76 8.75
C GLY A 206 -2.88 -3.02 9.51
N LEU A 207 -4.04 -2.87 8.86
CA LEU A 207 -5.35 -3.13 9.44
C LEU A 207 -5.54 -4.63 9.75
N ILE A 208 -5.05 -5.50 8.86
CA ILE A 208 -5.07 -6.96 9.04
C ILE A 208 -4.17 -7.36 10.21
N ALA A 209 -2.95 -6.83 10.27
CA ALA A 209 -2.02 -7.09 11.36
C ALA A 209 -2.59 -6.69 12.74
N ALA A 210 -3.37 -5.62 12.78
CA ALA A 210 -4.04 -5.15 13.99
C ALA A 210 -5.35 -5.91 14.31
N GLY A 211 -5.81 -6.80 13.43
CA GLY A 211 -7.07 -7.54 13.60
C GLY A 211 -8.33 -6.68 13.46
N VAL A 212 -8.25 -5.56 12.71
CA VAL A 212 -9.38 -4.65 12.46
C VAL A 212 -9.89 -4.68 11.00
N TYR A 213 -9.40 -5.64 10.22
CA TYR A 213 -9.84 -5.95 8.86
C TYR A 213 -9.76 -7.46 8.63
N PRO A 214 -10.59 -8.07 7.76
CA PRO A 214 -10.55 -9.51 7.51
C PRO A 214 -9.15 -10.03 7.15
N ASN A 215 -8.70 -11.10 7.80
CA ASN A 215 -7.38 -11.70 7.56
C ASN A 215 -7.46 -12.73 6.41
N PRO A 216 -6.72 -12.57 5.30
CA PRO A 216 -6.70 -13.52 4.20
C PRO A 216 -5.86 -14.78 4.47
N VAL A 217 -4.91 -14.75 5.41
CA VAL A 217 -3.93 -15.82 5.61
C VAL A 217 -4.55 -17.20 5.83
N PRO A 218 -5.65 -17.35 6.61
CA PRO A 218 -6.29 -18.66 6.77
C PRO A 218 -6.96 -19.20 5.51
N HIS A 219 -7.22 -18.35 4.51
CA HIS A 219 -8.00 -18.69 3.32
C HIS A 219 -7.14 -18.82 2.07
N ALA A 220 -6.10 -18.04 1.94
CA ALA A 220 -5.25 -17.98 0.75
C ALA A 220 -4.17 -19.06 0.73
N ASP A 221 -3.73 -19.45 -0.46
CA ASP A 221 -2.51 -20.25 -0.62
C ASP A 221 -1.27 -19.39 -0.41
N ILE A 222 -1.32 -18.17 -0.95
CA ILE A 222 -0.22 -17.20 -0.87
C ILE A 222 -0.81 -15.80 -0.62
N VAL A 223 -0.14 -15.04 0.22
CA VAL A 223 -0.47 -13.64 0.50
C VAL A 223 0.76 -12.78 0.26
N THR A 224 0.64 -11.76 -0.57
CA THR A 224 1.69 -10.77 -0.80
C THR A 224 1.35 -9.44 -0.15
N SER A 225 2.37 -8.68 0.18
CA SER A 225 2.18 -7.32 0.69
C SER A 225 3.38 -6.43 0.36
N THR A 226 3.14 -5.12 0.37
CA THR A 226 4.17 -4.12 0.63
C THR A 226 4.34 -3.91 2.13
N THR A 227 5.47 -3.36 2.54
CA THR A 227 5.75 -3.06 3.95
C THR A 227 5.54 -1.59 4.33
N HIS A 228 5.39 -0.69 3.35
CA HIS A 228 5.48 0.76 3.52
C HIS A 228 4.16 1.55 3.47
N LYS A 229 2.99 0.86 3.41
CA LYS A 229 1.67 1.50 3.38
C LYS A 229 1.07 1.56 4.79
N SER A 230 -0.11 1.00 5.00
CA SER A 230 -0.76 0.94 6.32
C SER A 230 0.11 0.19 7.36
N LEU A 231 1.00 -0.71 6.94
CA LEU A 231 1.93 -1.43 7.83
C LEU A 231 3.07 -0.55 8.36
N ARG A 232 3.29 0.64 7.80
CA ARG A 232 4.19 1.69 8.30
C ARG A 232 5.67 1.29 8.38
N GLY A 233 6.13 0.36 7.53
CA GLY A 233 7.52 -0.07 7.46
C GLY A 233 8.33 0.61 6.34
N PRO A 234 9.55 0.11 6.07
CA PRO A 234 10.37 0.57 4.96
C PRO A 234 9.75 0.18 3.63
N ARG A 235 10.17 0.82 2.53
CA ARG A 235 9.76 0.40 1.19
C ARG A 235 10.32 -0.98 0.88
N GLY A 236 9.43 -1.92 0.59
CA GLY A 236 9.76 -3.31 0.32
C GLY A 236 8.51 -4.16 0.09
N GLY A 237 8.70 -5.45 -0.17
CA GLY A 237 7.65 -6.45 -0.29
C GLY A 237 7.90 -7.65 0.63
N VAL A 238 6.85 -8.43 0.86
CA VAL A 238 6.89 -9.70 1.59
C VAL A 238 5.91 -10.69 0.99
N ILE A 239 6.15 -11.97 1.23
CA ILE A 239 5.25 -13.06 0.84
C ILE A 239 5.01 -13.93 2.09
N LEU A 240 3.75 -14.22 2.35
CA LEU A 240 3.29 -15.21 3.32
C LEU A 240 2.68 -16.38 2.55
N MET A 241 2.80 -17.60 3.05
CA MET A 241 2.32 -18.76 2.32
C MET A 241 2.09 -19.96 3.24
N LYS A 242 1.34 -20.94 2.74
CA LYS A 242 1.33 -22.28 3.32
C LYS A 242 2.69 -22.92 3.15
N ALA A 243 3.10 -23.76 4.09
CA ALA A 243 4.44 -24.38 4.13
C ALA A 243 4.79 -25.15 2.85
N GLU A 244 3.80 -25.78 2.20
CA GLU A 244 3.99 -26.54 0.95
C GLU A 244 4.49 -25.68 -0.21
N HIS A 245 4.26 -24.37 -0.21
CA HIS A 245 4.67 -23.42 -1.26
C HIS A 245 6.02 -22.77 -1.02
N GLU A 246 6.61 -22.91 0.19
CA GLU A 246 7.83 -22.22 0.59
C GLU A 246 9.00 -22.47 -0.36
N LYS A 247 9.24 -23.73 -0.72
CA LYS A 247 10.35 -24.09 -1.62
C LYS A 247 10.20 -23.44 -3.01
N ALA A 248 8.99 -23.45 -3.56
CA ALA A 248 8.73 -22.88 -4.89
C ALA A 248 8.90 -21.34 -4.89
N ILE A 249 8.35 -20.67 -3.87
CA ILE A 249 8.47 -19.21 -3.72
C ILE A 249 9.91 -18.81 -3.45
N ASN A 250 10.62 -19.49 -2.55
CA ASN A 250 12.02 -19.17 -2.26
C ASN A 250 12.90 -19.34 -3.51
N SER A 251 12.68 -20.38 -4.32
CA SER A 251 13.37 -20.58 -5.58
C SER A 251 13.01 -19.51 -6.64
N ALA A 252 11.77 -19.05 -6.65
CA ALA A 252 11.33 -18.00 -7.55
C ALA A 252 11.92 -16.62 -7.18
N ILE A 253 12.06 -16.32 -5.90
CA ILE A 253 12.76 -15.12 -5.44
C ILE A 253 14.25 -15.23 -5.76
N PHE A 254 14.93 -16.23 -5.23
CA PHE A 254 16.35 -16.43 -5.47
C PHE A 254 16.62 -17.91 -5.85
N PRO A 255 17.25 -18.15 -7.00
CA PRO A 255 17.85 -17.20 -7.96
C PRO A 255 16.91 -16.76 -9.09
N GLY A 256 15.59 -17.04 -9.01
CA GLY A 256 14.68 -16.88 -10.14
C GLY A 256 14.48 -15.44 -10.59
N LEU A 257 14.21 -14.52 -9.67
CA LEU A 257 13.83 -13.14 -9.98
C LEU A 257 14.84 -12.11 -9.47
N GLN A 258 15.45 -12.37 -8.30
CA GLN A 258 16.37 -11.46 -7.61
C GLN A 258 17.72 -12.14 -7.37
N GLY A 259 18.77 -11.31 -7.15
CA GLY A 259 20.08 -11.70 -6.65
C GLY A 259 20.23 -11.37 -5.17
N GLY A 260 21.28 -10.59 -4.81
CA GLY A 260 21.58 -10.20 -3.44
C GLY A 260 20.42 -9.44 -2.77
N PRO A 261 19.91 -9.90 -1.62
CA PRO A 261 18.86 -9.23 -0.89
C PRO A 261 19.36 -7.92 -0.27
N LEU A 262 18.42 -6.98 -0.06
CA LEU A 262 18.71 -5.68 0.56
C LEU A 262 18.68 -5.83 2.09
N MET A 263 19.82 -6.22 2.69
CA MET A 263 19.88 -6.59 4.12
C MET A 263 19.54 -5.43 5.06
N HIS A 264 19.87 -4.19 4.70
CA HIS A 264 19.47 -2.98 5.43
C HIS A 264 17.94 -2.75 5.41
N VAL A 265 17.28 -3.08 4.30
CA VAL A 265 15.81 -3.02 4.19
C VAL A 265 15.16 -4.16 4.98
N ILE A 266 15.74 -5.37 4.96
CA ILE A 266 15.25 -6.52 5.74
C ILE A 266 15.34 -6.21 7.23
N ALA A 267 16.45 -5.61 7.69
CA ALA A 267 16.58 -5.15 9.08
C ALA A 267 15.51 -4.12 9.44
N ALA A 268 15.26 -3.15 8.56
CA ALA A 268 14.20 -2.16 8.75
C ALA A 268 12.78 -2.80 8.76
N LYS A 269 12.54 -3.85 7.95
CA LYS A 269 11.31 -4.67 8.03
C LYS A 269 11.18 -5.34 9.39
N ALA A 270 12.27 -5.91 9.92
CA ALA A 270 12.27 -6.55 11.24
C ALA A 270 11.90 -5.57 12.37
N VAL A 271 12.36 -4.31 12.28
CA VAL A 271 11.97 -3.24 13.22
C VAL A 271 10.47 -2.94 13.09
N ALA A 272 9.99 -2.71 11.88
CA ALA A 272 8.59 -2.36 11.63
C ALA A 272 7.63 -3.48 12.09
N PHE A 273 7.97 -4.74 11.89
CA PHE A 273 7.16 -5.87 12.36
C PHE A 273 7.14 -5.97 13.88
N LEU A 274 8.26 -5.68 14.55
CA LEU A 274 8.29 -5.58 16.02
C LEU A 274 7.39 -4.45 16.54
N GLU A 275 7.38 -3.31 15.87
CA GLU A 275 6.47 -2.21 16.21
C GLU A 275 5.01 -2.61 15.99
N ALA A 276 4.71 -3.34 14.90
CA ALA A 276 3.37 -3.80 14.57
C ALA A 276 2.83 -4.89 15.52
N LEU A 277 3.70 -5.65 16.18
CA LEU A 277 3.34 -6.64 17.21
C LEU A 277 2.95 -5.99 18.56
N LYS A 278 3.27 -4.71 18.76
CA LYS A 278 2.94 -4.03 20.02
C LYS A 278 1.45 -3.65 20.10
N PRO A 279 0.84 -3.67 21.30
CA PRO A 279 -0.57 -3.31 21.48
C PRO A 279 -0.93 -1.91 20.95
N GLU A 280 0.00 -0.97 21.02
CA GLU A 280 -0.18 0.41 20.55
C GLU A 280 -0.45 0.48 19.03
N PHE A 281 0.05 -0.49 18.27
CA PHE A 281 -0.21 -0.57 16.83
C PHE A 281 -1.67 -0.85 16.53
N LYS A 282 -2.35 -1.67 17.36
CA LYS A 282 -3.80 -1.90 17.24
C LYS A 282 -4.59 -0.62 17.50
N VAL A 283 -4.21 0.14 18.52
CA VAL A 283 -4.82 1.44 18.82
C VAL A 283 -4.64 2.41 17.66
N TYR A 284 -3.43 2.47 17.09
CA TYR A 284 -3.13 3.28 15.91
C TYR A 284 -4.01 2.87 14.71
N GLN A 285 -4.12 1.59 14.39
CA GLN A 285 -4.90 1.13 13.23
C GLN A 285 -6.41 1.34 13.44
N GLN A 286 -6.92 1.24 14.67
CA GLN A 286 -8.30 1.63 14.95
C GLN A 286 -8.50 3.12 14.70
N GLN A 287 -7.58 3.97 15.15
CA GLN A 287 -7.66 5.41 14.86
C GLN A 287 -7.56 5.70 13.35
N VAL A 288 -6.83 4.90 12.57
CA VAL A 288 -6.81 5.01 11.10
C VAL A 288 -8.22 4.80 10.53
N LEU A 289 -8.97 3.80 11.00
CA LEU A 289 -10.35 3.56 10.58
C LEU A 289 -11.29 4.69 11.03
N ASP A 290 -11.19 5.11 12.28
CA ASP A 290 -12.04 6.18 12.85
C ASP A 290 -11.83 7.50 12.09
N ASN A 291 -10.60 7.81 11.73
CA ASN A 291 -10.24 8.99 10.94
C ASN A 291 -10.76 8.90 9.49
N ALA A 292 -10.66 7.73 8.87
CA ALA A 292 -11.21 7.51 7.52
C ALA A 292 -12.73 7.68 7.50
N ASP A 293 -13.44 7.11 8.47
CA ASP A 293 -14.89 7.22 8.60
C ASP A 293 -15.33 8.67 8.85
N ALA A 294 -14.63 9.38 9.75
CA ALA A 294 -14.91 10.79 10.05
C ALA A 294 -14.70 11.68 8.82
N LEU A 295 -13.59 11.47 8.08
CA LEU A 295 -13.31 12.18 6.83
C LEU A 295 -14.41 11.90 5.78
N ALA A 296 -14.76 10.64 5.55
CA ALA A 296 -15.79 10.25 4.59
C ALA A 296 -17.16 10.88 4.91
N LYS A 297 -17.60 10.79 6.16
CA LYS A 297 -18.85 11.39 6.64
C LYS A 297 -18.88 12.90 6.46
N THR A 298 -17.76 13.58 6.76
CA THR A 298 -17.67 15.04 6.56
C THR A 298 -17.77 15.41 5.10
N LEU A 299 -17.09 14.70 4.20
CA LEU A 299 -17.17 14.93 2.77
C LEU A 299 -18.60 14.72 2.23
N VAL A 300 -19.29 13.68 2.69
CA VAL A 300 -20.71 13.43 2.34
C VAL A 300 -21.61 14.56 2.84
N GLN A 301 -21.46 15.03 4.08
CA GLN A 301 -22.21 16.18 4.63
C GLN A 301 -21.96 17.45 3.83
N ARG A 302 -20.77 17.60 3.23
CA ARG A 302 -20.41 18.73 2.35
C ARG A 302 -20.82 18.50 0.88
N GLY A 303 -21.64 17.47 0.59
CA GLY A 303 -22.21 17.22 -0.73
C GLY A 303 -21.25 16.55 -1.73
N LEU A 304 -20.20 15.89 -1.27
CA LEU A 304 -19.32 15.04 -2.08
C LEU A 304 -19.80 13.57 -1.99
N ARG A 305 -19.64 12.82 -3.07
CA ARG A 305 -20.01 11.40 -3.12
C ARG A 305 -18.80 10.52 -2.84
N ILE A 306 -18.95 9.60 -1.89
CA ILE A 306 -17.99 8.52 -1.69
C ILE A 306 -18.45 7.31 -2.53
N VAL A 307 -17.55 6.75 -3.33
CA VAL A 307 -17.79 5.50 -4.06
C VAL A 307 -18.10 4.40 -3.05
N SER A 308 -19.11 3.57 -3.32
CA SER A 308 -19.72 2.59 -2.39
C SER A 308 -20.43 3.22 -1.18
N GLY A 309 -20.61 4.55 -1.14
CA GLY A 309 -21.34 5.28 -0.10
C GLY A 309 -20.63 5.40 1.25
N LYS A 310 -19.59 4.61 1.51
CA LYS A 310 -18.85 4.55 2.79
C LYS A 310 -17.46 3.98 2.63
N THR A 311 -16.66 4.05 3.69
CA THR A 311 -15.44 3.25 3.80
C THR A 311 -15.49 2.31 5.03
N GLN A 312 -14.91 1.13 4.89
CA GLN A 312 -14.68 0.14 5.94
C GLN A 312 -13.17 -0.14 6.10
N SER A 313 -12.34 0.71 5.51
CA SER A 313 -10.88 0.62 5.53
C SER A 313 -10.25 2.01 5.68
N HIS A 314 -8.95 2.10 5.43
CA HIS A 314 -8.20 3.36 5.47
C HIS A 314 -8.35 4.20 4.19
N VAL A 315 -8.92 3.65 3.13
CA VAL A 315 -8.99 4.28 1.79
C VAL A 315 -10.42 4.57 1.38
N MET A 316 -10.62 5.66 0.65
CA MET A 316 -11.87 6.00 0.00
C MET A 316 -11.63 6.64 -1.36
N LEU A 317 -12.57 6.46 -2.28
CA LEU A 317 -12.66 7.20 -3.53
C LEU A 317 -13.74 8.26 -3.41
N VAL A 318 -13.42 9.47 -3.81
CA VAL A 318 -14.35 10.60 -3.87
C VAL A 318 -14.69 10.88 -5.34
N ASP A 319 -15.96 10.77 -5.69
CA ASP A 319 -16.48 11.15 -7.00
C ASP A 319 -16.70 12.66 -7.06
N LEU A 320 -16.10 13.30 -8.05
CA LEU A 320 -16.13 14.76 -8.24
C LEU A 320 -17.08 15.21 -9.36
N GLN A 321 -17.78 14.29 -10.02
CA GLN A 321 -18.65 14.61 -11.16
C GLN A 321 -19.73 15.65 -10.81
N ALA A 322 -20.35 15.52 -9.62
CA ALA A 322 -21.36 16.46 -9.15
C ALA A 322 -20.81 17.89 -8.95
N LYS A 323 -19.51 18.03 -8.67
CA LYS A 323 -18.82 19.33 -8.55
C LYS A 323 -18.28 19.84 -9.89
N LYS A 324 -18.38 19.06 -10.97
CA LYS A 324 -17.89 19.40 -12.32
C LYS A 324 -16.39 19.75 -12.34
N ILE A 325 -15.59 19.09 -11.49
CA ILE A 325 -14.14 19.23 -11.41
C ILE A 325 -13.50 17.88 -11.72
N THR A 326 -12.39 17.89 -12.46
CA THR A 326 -11.64 16.67 -12.74
C THR A 326 -10.73 16.29 -11.58
N GLY A 327 -10.37 14.99 -11.48
CA GLY A 327 -9.39 14.53 -10.49
C GLY A 327 -8.05 15.25 -10.63
N LYS A 328 -7.59 15.52 -11.87
CA LYS A 328 -6.37 16.28 -12.16
C LYS A 328 -6.41 17.70 -11.58
N GLU A 329 -7.53 18.39 -11.73
CA GLU A 329 -7.65 19.75 -11.21
C GLU A 329 -7.78 19.75 -9.68
N ALA A 330 -8.54 18.80 -9.11
CA ALA A 330 -8.65 18.64 -7.68
C ALA A 330 -7.28 18.35 -7.02
N GLU A 331 -6.49 17.42 -7.60
CA GLU A 331 -5.11 17.14 -7.17
C GLU A 331 -4.25 18.41 -7.14
N ARG A 332 -4.35 19.23 -8.19
CA ARG A 332 -3.59 20.48 -8.32
C ARG A 332 -3.98 21.52 -7.25
N VAL A 333 -5.27 21.81 -7.11
CA VAL A 333 -5.71 22.89 -6.20
C VAL A 333 -5.58 22.50 -4.72
N LEU A 334 -5.82 21.24 -4.38
CA LEU A 334 -5.57 20.72 -3.03
C LEU A 334 -4.08 20.76 -2.70
N GLY A 335 -3.20 20.44 -3.66
CA GLY A 335 -1.76 20.58 -3.49
C GLY A 335 -1.33 22.02 -3.20
N LEU A 336 -1.94 23.03 -3.83
CA LEU A 336 -1.71 24.45 -3.52
C LEU A 336 -2.14 24.82 -2.09
N ALA A 337 -3.16 24.13 -1.56
CA ALA A 337 -3.61 24.27 -0.17
C ALA A 337 -2.83 23.41 0.83
N HIS A 338 -1.73 22.78 0.42
CA HIS A 338 -0.91 21.87 1.21
C HIS A 338 -1.65 20.61 1.69
N ILE A 339 -2.62 20.14 0.91
CA ILE A 339 -3.31 18.85 1.08
C ILE A 339 -2.92 17.95 -0.09
N THR A 340 -2.12 16.94 0.16
CA THR A 340 -1.57 16.04 -0.86
C THR A 340 -2.51 14.85 -1.07
N VAL A 341 -3.02 14.71 -2.30
CA VAL A 341 -3.92 13.63 -2.73
C VAL A 341 -3.45 13.08 -4.07
N ASN A 342 -4.04 11.99 -4.55
CA ASN A 342 -3.87 11.59 -5.95
C ASN A 342 -5.20 11.54 -6.69
N LYS A 343 -5.19 11.97 -7.96
CA LYS A 343 -6.31 11.70 -8.87
C LYS A 343 -6.48 10.20 -9.06
N ASN A 344 -7.71 9.75 -9.20
CA ASN A 344 -8.05 8.35 -9.38
C ASN A 344 -9.31 8.20 -10.23
N ALA A 345 -9.32 7.20 -11.12
CA ALA A 345 -10.54 6.83 -11.82
C ALA A 345 -11.61 6.34 -10.82
N ILE A 346 -12.85 6.62 -11.12
CA ILE A 346 -14.02 6.05 -10.45
C ILE A 346 -14.62 4.93 -11.31
N PRO A 347 -15.47 4.06 -10.77
CA PRO A 347 -16.18 3.06 -11.59
C PRO A 347 -16.94 3.73 -12.73
N ASN A 348 -16.79 3.19 -13.95
CA ASN A 348 -17.36 3.75 -15.19
C ASN A 348 -16.97 5.21 -15.46
N ASP A 349 -15.74 5.57 -15.15
CA ASP A 349 -15.23 6.94 -15.31
C ASP A 349 -15.34 7.42 -16.77
N PRO A 350 -16.02 8.54 -17.04
CA PRO A 350 -16.12 9.09 -18.39
C PRO A 350 -14.82 9.77 -18.87
N GLU A 351 -13.90 10.08 -17.96
CA GLU A 351 -12.66 10.77 -18.26
C GLU A 351 -11.51 9.81 -18.60
N LYS A 352 -10.51 10.31 -19.31
CA LYS A 352 -9.30 9.56 -19.63
C LYS A 352 -8.45 9.28 -18.35
N PRO A 353 -7.65 8.19 -18.30
CA PRO A 353 -6.88 7.79 -17.12
C PRO A 353 -5.94 8.87 -16.54
N PHE A 354 -5.47 9.82 -17.36
CA PHE A 354 -4.61 10.93 -16.90
C PHE A 354 -5.37 12.16 -16.40
N VAL A 355 -6.70 12.18 -16.56
CA VAL A 355 -7.60 13.26 -16.12
C VAL A 355 -8.40 12.81 -14.91
N THR A 356 -9.15 11.74 -15.05
CA THR A 356 -10.03 11.10 -14.04
C THR A 356 -11.16 11.99 -13.53
N SER A 357 -12.19 11.38 -12.97
CA SER A 357 -13.34 12.09 -12.36
C SER A 357 -13.33 12.01 -10.83
N GLY A 358 -12.29 11.47 -10.24
CA GLY A 358 -12.20 11.29 -8.80
C GLY A 358 -10.81 11.54 -8.22
N ILE A 359 -10.76 11.55 -6.89
CA ILE A 359 -9.54 11.50 -6.09
C ILE A 359 -9.60 10.35 -5.10
N ARG A 360 -8.45 9.78 -4.78
CA ARG A 360 -8.30 8.77 -3.73
C ARG A 360 -7.71 9.40 -2.49
N LEU A 361 -8.32 9.14 -1.35
CA LEU A 361 -7.91 9.63 -0.04
C LEU A 361 -7.64 8.46 0.90
N GLY A 362 -6.72 8.65 1.83
CA GLY A 362 -6.40 7.69 2.88
C GLY A 362 -5.97 8.37 4.18
N SER A 363 -6.15 7.66 5.28
CA SER A 363 -5.93 8.17 6.63
C SER A 363 -4.62 7.73 7.32
N PRO A 364 -3.79 6.79 6.83
CA PRO A 364 -2.63 6.30 7.60
C PRO A 364 -1.63 7.37 7.97
N ALA A 365 -1.17 8.18 7.01
CA ALA A 365 -0.13 9.20 7.24
C ALA A 365 -0.60 10.30 8.20
N MET A 366 -1.82 10.83 8.02
CA MET A 366 -2.34 11.85 8.93
C MET A 366 -2.56 11.29 10.35
N THR A 367 -2.90 10.00 10.48
CA THR A 367 -3.03 9.34 11.78
C THR A 367 -1.65 9.14 12.43
N THR A 368 -0.62 8.79 11.66
CA THR A 368 0.75 8.64 12.16
C THR A 368 1.27 9.95 12.75
N ARG A 369 0.95 11.10 12.15
CA ARG A 369 1.35 12.39 12.70
C ARG A 369 0.50 12.82 13.91
N GLY A 370 -0.51 12.05 14.31
CA GLY A 370 -1.28 12.26 15.54
C GLY A 370 -2.68 12.84 15.35
N PHE A 371 -3.17 12.99 14.13
CA PHE A 371 -4.54 13.44 13.87
C PHE A 371 -5.56 12.43 14.39
N LYS A 372 -6.66 12.95 14.90
CA LYS A 372 -7.84 12.21 15.36
C LYS A 372 -9.09 12.69 14.64
N ILE A 373 -10.25 12.25 15.11
CA ILE A 373 -11.54 12.58 14.50
C ILE A 373 -11.74 14.09 14.28
N PRO A 374 -11.48 15.00 15.25
CA PRO A 374 -11.68 16.45 15.04
C PRO A 374 -10.80 17.00 13.88
N GLU A 375 -9.53 16.62 13.84
CA GLU A 375 -8.61 17.04 12.78
C GLU A 375 -9.04 16.47 11.43
N SER A 376 -9.50 15.21 11.39
CA SER A 376 -9.99 14.56 10.16
C SER A 376 -11.25 15.25 9.61
N GLN A 377 -12.17 15.68 10.49
CA GLN A 377 -13.34 16.48 10.12
C GLN A 377 -12.94 17.84 9.56
N GLN A 378 -11.96 18.49 10.20
CA GLN A 378 -11.43 19.77 9.72
C GLN A 378 -10.79 19.64 8.33
N VAL A 379 -10.01 18.58 8.10
CA VAL A 379 -9.43 18.28 6.78
C VAL A 379 -10.53 18.06 5.74
N GLY A 380 -11.59 17.33 6.07
CA GLY A 380 -12.75 17.14 5.19
C GLY A 380 -13.43 18.44 4.82
N ASN A 381 -13.58 19.37 5.77
CA ASN A 381 -14.13 20.70 5.51
C ASN A 381 -13.22 21.51 4.57
N TRP A 382 -11.92 21.52 4.79
CA TRP A 382 -10.97 22.23 3.93
C TRP A 382 -10.96 21.68 2.50
N ILE A 383 -11.00 20.35 2.34
CA ILE A 383 -11.13 19.73 1.01
C ILE A 383 -12.39 20.24 0.32
N ALA A 384 -13.53 20.24 1.01
CA ALA A 384 -14.79 20.70 0.44
C ALA A 384 -14.74 22.20 0.09
N ASP A 385 -14.19 23.06 0.97
CA ASP A 385 -14.04 24.50 0.72
C ASP A 385 -13.25 24.76 -0.57
N VAL A 386 -12.09 24.10 -0.74
CA VAL A 386 -11.22 24.27 -1.91
C VAL A 386 -11.90 23.74 -3.19
N LEU A 387 -12.61 22.60 -3.10
CA LEU A 387 -13.27 22.01 -4.27
C LEU A 387 -14.58 22.70 -4.64
N GLU A 388 -15.18 23.49 -3.78
CA GLU A 388 -16.38 24.26 -4.05
C GLU A 388 -16.12 25.41 -5.02
N ASN A 389 -14.97 26.07 -4.90
CA ASN A 389 -14.51 27.09 -5.83
C ASN A 389 -13.01 26.95 -6.11
N PRO A 390 -12.59 26.08 -7.03
CA PRO A 390 -11.19 25.76 -7.28
C PRO A 390 -10.36 26.92 -7.87
N THR A 391 -11.01 27.99 -8.28
CA THR A 391 -10.35 29.21 -8.79
C THR A 391 -10.21 30.32 -7.74
N ASP A 392 -10.81 30.16 -6.56
CA ASP A 392 -10.74 31.14 -5.47
C ASP A 392 -9.41 31.01 -4.72
N THR A 393 -8.45 31.84 -5.13
CA THR A 393 -7.12 31.90 -4.50
C THR A 393 -7.18 32.32 -3.04
N ALA A 394 -8.16 33.15 -2.64
CA ALA A 394 -8.28 33.57 -1.24
C ALA A 394 -8.67 32.40 -0.33
N THR A 395 -9.59 31.55 -0.77
CA THR A 395 -9.92 30.30 -0.04
C THR A 395 -8.73 29.34 0.01
N ILE A 396 -8.01 29.14 -1.11
CA ILE A 396 -6.83 28.27 -1.16
C ILE A 396 -5.74 28.79 -0.18
N ASP A 397 -5.45 30.10 -0.18
CA ASP A 397 -4.45 30.70 0.69
C ASP A 397 -4.86 30.63 2.16
N ARG A 398 -6.15 30.85 2.48
CA ARG A 398 -6.69 30.67 3.84
C ARG A 398 -6.48 29.23 4.31
N VAL A 399 -6.91 28.26 3.52
CA VAL A 399 -6.80 26.83 3.87
C VAL A 399 -5.32 26.46 4.04
N ARG A 400 -4.43 26.90 3.14
CA ARG A 400 -3.00 26.66 3.27
C ARG A 400 -2.42 27.20 4.59
N ALA A 401 -2.82 28.40 5.00
CA ALA A 401 -2.39 28.97 6.26
C ALA A 401 -2.90 28.17 7.49
N GLU A 402 -4.19 27.78 7.45
CA GLU A 402 -4.80 26.95 8.50
C GLU A 402 -4.18 25.55 8.58
N VAL A 403 -3.85 24.94 7.44
CA VAL A 403 -3.09 23.67 7.36
C VAL A 403 -1.72 23.84 8.02
N GLY A 404 -1.01 24.95 7.74
CA GLY A 404 0.28 25.22 8.38
C GLY A 404 0.18 25.33 9.90
N VAL A 405 -0.86 25.97 10.42
CA VAL A 405 -1.13 26.04 11.87
C VAL A 405 -1.40 24.64 12.45
N LEU A 406 -2.20 23.85 11.78
CA LEU A 406 -2.53 22.49 12.24
C LEU A 406 -1.31 21.58 12.21
N THR A 407 -0.57 21.54 11.10
CA THR A 407 0.60 20.66 10.95
C THR A 407 1.71 21.03 11.93
N GLY A 408 1.88 22.32 12.26
CA GLY A 408 2.82 22.77 13.29
C GLY A 408 2.51 22.26 14.70
N ARG A 409 1.25 21.92 14.99
CA ARG A 409 0.86 21.29 16.27
C ARG A 409 1.12 19.78 16.30
N PHE A 410 1.27 19.16 15.14
CA PHE A 410 1.43 17.72 14.95
C PHE A 410 2.64 17.44 14.04
N PRO A 411 3.87 17.74 14.45
CA PRO A 411 5.06 17.45 13.64
C PRO A 411 5.21 15.93 13.45
N VAL A 412 5.79 15.53 12.31
CA VAL A 412 6.00 14.11 11.98
C VAL A 412 7.19 13.56 12.77
N TYR A 413 8.33 14.25 12.69
CA TYR A 413 9.57 13.82 13.34
C TYR A 413 10.03 14.79 14.46
N GLY A 414 9.33 15.88 14.63
CA GLY A 414 9.75 16.95 15.54
C GLY A 414 10.78 17.88 14.88
N ALA A 415 10.91 19.11 15.42
CA ALA A 415 11.95 20.05 15.00
C ALA A 415 13.27 19.73 15.70
#